data_fb3cc612bbfaaa9ad4ffdc403f203370
#
_entry.id   fb3cc612bbfaaa9ad4ffdc403f203370
#
_cell.length_a   1.000
_cell.length_b   1.000
_cell.length_c   1.000
_cell.angle_alpha   90.00
_cell.angle_beta   90.00
_cell.angle_gamma   90.00
#
_symmetry.space_group_name_H-M   'P 1'
#
loop_
_entity.id
_entity.type
_entity.pdbx_description
1 polymer ?
#
loop_
_entity_poly.entity_id
_entity_poly.type
_entity_poly.pdbx_seq_one_letter_code
_entity_poly.pdbx_strand_id
1 'polypeptide(L)'
;AYTIRGGVKAVIWIDFLKTFCMIVSIALCTIFISKSLGFTFGSMCEAVAGSDMSKIFYFDDPDHPQYFFKQFFGGMFTLIAMTGLDQDMMQRSLTCKNFRDSQKNIITSALLQTVVIFLFLTLGVLLYFFAGANGIDATGDTLFPAVATSGLLPAIVGIVFVVGLVSCSYAAGGSALTALTTSFTVDILGTAGKSEKEVKSMREKVHIGMAVCMGLTIAVFNFINNTSAIDAVYKLASYTYGPILGMFAFGILTKRRTKDRCVPWISIAAPAVCLVLQLNSERWFSGYQFSYELLIINALLTFIGLYLFSSRADTLRAAKR
;
A
#
# COMPACT_ATOMS: atom_id res chain seq x y z
N ALA A 1 19.76 -0.55 -10.59
CA ALA A 1 20.72 -0.05 -11.59
C ALA A 1 20.11 1.03 -12.49
N TYR A 2 18.90 0.84 -13.07
CA TYR A 2 18.29 1.78 -14.03
C TYR A 2 17.83 3.11 -13.38
N THR A 3 17.41 3.11 -12.11
CA THR A 3 16.97 4.30 -11.39
C THR A 3 18.11 5.26 -11.02
N ILE A 4 19.33 4.77 -10.94
CA ILE A 4 20.52 5.59 -10.66
C ILE A 4 20.74 6.63 -11.76
N ARG A 5 20.56 6.25 -13.04
CA ARG A 5 20.81 7.11 -14.21
C ARG A 5 19.55 7.70 -14.83
N GLY A 6 18.41 6.97 -14.81
CA GLY A 6 17.19 7.34 -15.50
C GLY A 6 16.26 8.31 -14.75
N GLY A 7 16.40 8.40 -13.43
CA GLY A 7 15.56 9.25 -12.58
C GLY A 7 14.05 9.00 -12.75
N VAL A 8 13.25 10.02 -12.43
CA VAL A 8 11.77 9.95 -12.45
C VAL A 8 11.19 9.66 -13.82
N LYS A 9 11.84 10.13 -14.92
CA LYS A 9 11.35 9.88 -16.28
C LYS A 9 11.35 8.39 -16.66
N ALA A 10 12.40 7.65 -16.27
CA ALA A 10 12.46 6.21 -16.54
C ALA A 10 11.38 5.44 -15.77
N VAL A 11 11.08 5.88 -14.55
CA VAL A 11 10.01 5.28 -13.73
C VAL A 11 8.64 5.46 -14.40
N ILE A 12 8.34 6.64 -14.94
CA ILE A 12 7.06 6.92 -15.62
C ILE A 12 6.84 5.99 -16.82
N TRP A 13 7.86 5.75 -17.65
CA TRP A 13 7.74 4.84 -18.79
C TRP A 13 7.53 3.39 -18.39
N ILE A 14 8.19 2.95 -17.32
CA ILE A 14 7.99 1.61 -16.77
C ILE A 14 6.60 1.47 -16.15
N ASP A 15 6.11 2.49 -15.46
CA ASP A 15 4.75 2.52 -14.93
C ASP A 15 3.68 2.45 -16.03
N PHE A 16 3.91 3.11 -17.15
CA PHE A 16 3.02 3.01 -18.32
C PHE A 16 3.00 1.58 -18.88
N LEU A 17 4.18 0.98 -19.13
CA LEU A 17 4.29 -0.40 -19.61
C LEU A 17 3.62 -1.39 -18.65
N LYS A 18 3.88 -1.24 -17.36
CA LYS A 18 3.27 -2.03 -16.29
C LYS A 18 1.74 -2.00 -16.38
N THR A 19 1.17 -0.80 -16.42
CA THR A 19 -0.28 -0.61 -16.42
C THR A 19 -0.90 -1.19 -17.69
N PHE A 20 -0.27 -0.98 -18.84
CA PHE A 20 -0.71 -1.55 -20.11
C PHE A 20 -0.71 -3.08 -20.07
N CYS A 21 0.40 -3.70 -19.71
CA CYS A 21 0.51 -5.16 -19.62
C CYS A 21 -0.49 -5.75 -18.61
N MET A 22 -0.70 -5.06 -17.48
CA MET A 22 -1.64 -5.50 -16.45
C MET A 22 -3.09 -5.51 -16.98
N ILE A 23 -3.53 -4.43 -17.62
CA ILE A 23 -4.88 -4.34 -18.20
C ILE A 23 -5.08 -5.37 -19.31
N VAL A 24 -4.08 -5.52 -20.20
CA VAL A 24 -4.13 -6.53 -21.27
C VAL A 24 -4.18 -7.95 -20.68
N SER A 25 -3.42 -8.23 -19.63
CA SER A 25 -3.43 -9.52 -18.95
C SER A 25 -4.80 -9.85 -18.37
N ILE A 26 -5.43 -8.89 -17.66
CA ILE A 26 -6.79 -9.06 -17.13
C ILE A 26 -7.77 -9.36 -18.25
N ALA A 27 -7.76 -8.57 -19.31
CA ALA A 27 -8.67 -8.72 -20.42
C ALA A 27 -8.51 -10.09 -21.12
N LEU A 28 -7.28 -10.49 -21.43
CA LEU A 28 -7.00 -11.77 -22.04
C LEU A 28 -7.41 -12.95 -21.15
N CYS A 29 -7.04 -12.91 -19.86
CA CYS A 29 -7.44 -13.95 -18.92
C CYS A 29 -8.97 -14.05 -18.83
N THR A 30 -9.67 -12.96 -18.66
CA THR A 30 -11.13 -12.94 -18.57
C THR A 30 -11.77 -13.52 -19.83
N ILE A 31 -11.32 -13.11 -21.03
CA ILE A 31 -11.86 -13.59 -22.31
C ILE A 31 -11.60 -15.08 -22.49
N PHE A 32 -10.38 -15.55 -22.27
CA PHE A 32 -10.04 -16.96 -22.52
C PHE A 32 -10.62 -17.89 -21.47
N ILE A 33 -10.67 -17.49 -20.21
CA ILE A 33 -11.31 -18.25 -19.12
C ILE A 33 -12.82 -18.35 -19.40
N SER A 34 -13.48 -17.25 -19.73
CA SER A 34 -14.92 -17.25 -20.05
C SER A 34 -15.23 -18.15 -21.23
N LYS A 35 -14.41 -18.12 -22.29
CA LYS A 35 -14.55 -19.04 -23.44
C LYS A 35 -14.35 -20.49 -23.05
N SER A 36 -13.35 -20.80 -22.24
CA SER A 36 -13.05 -22.16 -21.78
C SER A 36 -14.17 -22.73 -20.91
N LEU A 37 -14.81 -21.88 -20.10
CA LEU A 37 -15.97 -22.26 -19.27
C LEU A 37 -17.30 -22.22 -20.02
N GLY A 38 -17.30 -21.83 -21.31
CA GLY A 38 -18.52 -21.72 -22.12
C GLY A 38 -19.42 -20.54 -21.74
N PHE A 39 -18.89 -19.53 -21.05
CA PHE A 39 -19.65 -18.36 -20.64
C PHE A 39 -19.79 -17.34 -21.79
N THR A 40 -21.02 -16.84 -21.96
CA THR A 40 -21.31 -15.60 -22.65
C THR A 40 -21.14 -14.44 -21.65
N PHE A 41 -20.99 -13.20 -22.11
CA PHE A 41 -20.84 -12.04 -21.22
C PHE A 41 -21.98 -11.96 -20.18
N GLY A 42 -23.22 -12.20 -20.54
CA GLY A 42 -24.37 -12.21 -19.64
C GLY A 42 -24.27 -13.33 -18.58
N SER A 43 -24.04 -14.58 -19.04
CA SER A 43 -23.92 -15.72 -18.12
C SER A 43 -22.68 -15.63 -17.22
N MET A 44 -21.62 -14.99 -17.68
CA MET A 44 -20.44 -14.67 -16.85
C MET A 44 -20.81 -13.71 -15.71
N CYS A 45 -21.52 -12.63 -16.02
CA CYS A 45 -21.98 -11.69 -15.00
C CYS A 45 -22.93 -12.33 -14.00
N GLU A 46 -23.85 -13.17 -14.46
CA GLU A 46 -24.77 -13.92 -13.59
C GLU A 46 -24.03 -14.91 -12.70
N ALA A 47 -23.08 -15.67 -13.26
CA ALA A 47 -22.26 -16.62 -12.49
C ALA A 47 -21.40 -15.92 -11.42
N VAL A 48 -20.79 -14.79 -11.76
CA VAL A 48 -20.02 -13.98 -10.81
C VAL A 48 -20.94 -13.41 -9.73
N ALA A 49 -22.06 -12.80 -10.10
CA ALA A 49 -23.00 -12.20 -9.16
C ALA A 49 -23.66 -13.23 -8.22
N GLY A 50 -23.91 -14.45 -8.71
CA GLY A 50 -24.48 -15.55 -7.92
C GLY A 50 -23.46 -16.29 -7.04
N SER A 51 -22.18 -15.95 -7.11
CA SER A 51 -21.15 -16.60 -6.30
C SER A 51 -21.13 -16.06 -4.87
N ASP A 52 -20.90 -16.93 -3.89
CA ASP A 52 -20.70 -16.54 -2.48
C ASP A 52 -19.49 -15.60 -2.31
N MET A 53 -18.52 -15.65 -3.24
CA MET A 53 -17.37 -14.75 -3.27
C MET A 53 -17.72 -13.31 -3.68
N SER A 54 -18.94 -13.05 -4.19
CA SER A 54 -19.40 -11.73 -4.60
C SER A 54 -20.06 -10.92 -3.48
N LYS A 55 -20.13 -11.44 -2.26
CA LYS A 55 -20.59 -10.68 -1.10
C LYS A 55 -19.53 -9.62 -0.73
N ILE A 56 -19.84 -8.36 -1.02
CA ILE A 56 -18.93 -7.21 -0.77
C ILE A 56 -19.25 -6.53 0.56
N PHE A 57 -20.51 -6.51 0.97
CA PHE A 57 -20.98 -5.79 2.14
C PHE A 57 -21.36 -6.73 3.27
N TYR A 58 -20.65 -6.62 4.39
CA TYR A 58 -20.88 -7.40 5.60
C TYR A 58 -21.40 -6.46 6.70
N PHE A 59 -22.71 -6.51 6.98
CA PHE A 59 -23.35 -5.69 8.01
C PHE A 59 -23.86 -6.52 9.21
N ASP A 60 -23.76 -7.84 9.12
CA ASP A 60 -24.44 -8.76 10.02
C ASP A 60 -23.73 -8.89 11.37
N ASP A 61 -22.39 -8.82 11.40
CA ASP A 61 -21.59 -9.06 12.59
C ASP A 61 -20.54 -7.93 12.80
N PRO A 62 -20.75 -7.03 13.77
CA PRO A 62 -19.81 -5.96 14.09
C PRO A 62 -18.44 -6.46 14.60
N ASP A 63 -18.36 -7.66 15.16
CA ASP A 63 -17.10 -8.20 15.68
C ASP A 63 -16.22 -8.82 14.59
N HIS A 64 -16.83 -9.14 13.43
CA HIS A 64 -16.13 -9.71 12.31
C HIS A 64 -15.12 -8.71 11.68
N PRO A 65 -13.91 -9.17 11.31
CA PRO A 65 -12.88 -8.29 10.69
C PRO A 65 -13.34 -7.59 9.42
N GLN A 66 -14.22 -8.22 8.62
CA GLN A 66 -14.74 -7.68 7.37
C GLN A 66 -16.00 -6.83 7.53
N TYR A 67 -16.40 -6.48 8.75
CA TYR A 67 -17.54 -5.61 8.97
C TYR A 67 -17.41 -4.29 8.22
N PHE A 68 -18.46 -3.90 7.48
CA PHE A 68 -18.41 -2.79 6.52
C PHE A 68 -17.83 -1.49 7.10
N PHE A 69 -18.31 -1.06 8.27
CA PHE A 69 -17.84 0.21 8.84
C PHE A 69 -16.38 0.16 9.31
N LYS A 70 -15.89 -1.00 9.79
CA LYS A 70 -14.46 -1.18 10.10
C LYS A 70 -13.62 -1.00 8.84
N GLN A 71 -14.01 -1.69 7.76
CA GLN A 71 -13.30 -1.63 6.48
C GLN A 71 -13.38 -0.24 5.84
N PHE A 72 -14.55 0.39 5.89
CA PHE A 72 -14.76 1.71 5.32
C PHE A 72 -13.91 2.79 6.03
N PHE A 73 -14.02 2.90 7.35
CA PHE A 73 -13.25 3.91 8.09
C PHE A 73 -11.77 3.56 8.14
N GLY A 74 -11.40 2.31 8.37
CA GLY A 74 -10.02 1.85 8.32
C GLY A 74 -9.38 2.14 6.96
N GLY A 75 -10.05 1.78 5.87
CA GLY A 75 -9.61 2.04 4.51
C GLY A 75 -9.51 3.54 4.18
N MET A 76 -10.48 4.34 4.60
CA MET A 76 -10.45 5.79 4.40
C MET A 76 -9.23 6.44 5.06
N PHE A 77 -8.96 6.14 6.32
CA PHE A 77 -7.80 6.70 7.01
C PHE A 77 -6.48 6.14 6.49
N THR A 78 -6.45 4.86 6.10
CA THR A 78 -5.29 4.26 5.44
C THR A 78 -4.99 4.96 4.10
N LEU A 79 -6.02 5.22 3.29
CA LEU A 79 -5.86 5.93 2.02
C LEU A 79 -5.34 7.37 2.23
N ILE A 80 -5.88 8.09 3.22
CA ILE A 80 -5.40 9.44 3.59
C ILE A 80 -3.91 9.38 3.97
N ALA A 81 -3.52 8.42 4.80
CA ALA A 81 -2.14 8.27 5.24
C ALA A 81 -1.21 7.88 4.08
N MET A 82 -1.56 6.84 3.31
CA MET A 82 -0.74 6.34 2.21
C MET A 82 -0.66 7.32 1.03
N THR A 83 -1.71 8.08 0.74
CA THR A 83 -1.70 9.04 -0.37
C THR A 83 -1.12 10.39 0.03
N GLY A 84 -1.42 10.85 1.25
CA GLY A 84 -1.07 12.19 1.70
C GLY A 84 0.27 12.30 2.42
N LEU A 85 0.80 11.22 2.98
CA LEU A 85 2.00 11.22 3.81
C LEU A 85 3.13 10.36 3.23
N ASP A 86 2.85 9.61 2.15
CA ASP A 86 3.86 8.81 1.47
C ASP A 86 4.70 9.66 0.54
N GLN A 87 6.02 9.54 0.67
CA GLN A 87 7.00 10.32 -0.09
C GLN A 87 6.91 10.07 -1.60
N ASP A 88 6.67 8.83 -2.03
CA ASP A 88 6.56 8.48 -3.45
C ASP A 88 5.34 9.15 -4.09
N MET A 89 4.17 9.08 -3.43
CA MET A 89 2.93 9.70 -3.90
C MET A 89 3.03 11.22 -3.91
N MET A 90 3.63 11.83 -2.87
CA MET A 90 3.81 13.28 -2.79
C MET A 90 4.78 13.80 -3.86
N GLN A 91 5.89 13.11 -4.11
CA GLN A 91 6.81 13.50 -5.18
C GLN A 91 6.13 13.55 -6.55
N ARG A 92 5.26 12.58 -6.87
CA ARG A 92 4.49 12.56 -8.12
C ARG A 92 3.49 13.71 -8.20
N SER A 93 2.78 13.99 -7.11
CA SER A 93 1.83 15.11 -7.03
C SER A 93 2.50 16.47 -7.20
N LEU A 94 3.72 16.65 -6.66
CA LEU A 94 4.50 17.87 -6.80
C LEU A 94 5.06 18.11 -8.22
N THR A 95 5.05 17.09 -9.10
CA THR A 95 5.43 17.29 -10.52
C THR A 95 4.33 17.93 -11.36
N CYS A 96 3.11 18.03 -10.85
CA CYS A 96 1.99 18.70 -11.53
C CYS A 96 2.22 20.22 -11.58
N LYS A 97 1.74 20.86 -12.66
CA LYS A 97 1.94 22.29 -12.90
C LYS A 97 1.31 23.20 -11.85
N ASN A 98 0.16 22.79 -11.30
CA ASN A 98 -0.58 23.55 -10.31
C ASN A 98 -1.41 22.63 -9.41
N PHE A 99 -1.95 23.19 -8.33
CA PHE A 99 -2.75 22.47 -7.34
C PHE A 99 -4.01 21.81 -7.94
N ARG A 100 -4.69 22.48 -8.88
CA ARG A 100 -5.90 21.93 -9.53
C ARG A 100 -5.59 20.71 -10.38
N ASP A 101 -4.47 20.71 -11.09
CA ASP A 101 -4.04 19.57 -11.89
C ASP A 101 -3.64 18.40 -10.99
N SER A 102 -3.01 18.65 -9.85
CA SER A 102 -2.69 17.64 -8.84
C SER A 102 -3.98 17.00 -8.29
N GLN A 103 -4.98 17.81 -7.92
CA GLN A 103 -6.28 17.30 -7.45
C GLN A 103 -6.99 16.47 -8.51
N LYS A 104 -7.05 16.94 -9.78
CA LYS A 104 -7.63 16.18 -10.89
C LYS A 104 -6.92 14.84 -11.08
N ASN A 105 -5.59 14.85 -11.02
CA ASN A 105 -4.80 13.63 -11.15
C ASN A 105 -5.16 12.61 -10.06
N ILE A 106 -5.23 13.03 -8.80
CA ILE A 106 -5.57 12.15 -7.65
C ILE A 106 -6.99 11.58 -7.82
N ILE A 107 -7.99 12.43 -8.14
CA ILE A 107 -9.38 11.99 -8.31
C ILE A 107 -9.52 11.03 -9.49
N THR A 108 -8.92 11.37 -10.65
CA THR A 108 -8.98 10.52 -11.84
C THR A 108 -8.29 9.18 -11.58
N SER A 109 -7.14 9.19 -10.91
CA SER A 109 -6.42 7.98 -10.55
C SER A 109 -7.24 7.10 -9.61
N ALA A 110 -7.92 7.69 -8.61
CA ALA A 110 -8.78 6.95 -7.68
C ALA A 110 -9.96 6.28 -8.41
N LEU A 111 -10.62 7.00 -9.31
CA LEU A 111 -11.72 6.45 -10.11
C LEU A 111 -11.25 5.30 -11.02
N LEU A 112 -10.14 5.50 -11.73
CA LEU A 112 -9.56 4.45 -12.57
C LEU A 112 -9.13 3.23 -11.74
N GLN A 113 -8.52 3.44 -10.58
CA GLN A 113 -8.13 2.38 -9.67
C GLN A 113 -9.34 1.57 -9.20
N THR A 114 -10.45 2.23 -8.88
CA THR A 114 -11.70 1.55 -8.49
C THR A 114 -12.19 0.62 -9.59
N VAL A 115 -12.20 1.09 -10.85
CA VAL A 115 -12.60 0.26 -11.99
C VAL A 115 -11.65 -0.93 -12.17
N VAL A 116 -10.36 -0.71 -12.07
CA VAL A 116 -9.34 -1.78 -12.21
C VAL A 116 -9.47 -2.81 -11.09
N ILE A 117 -9.70 -2.38 -9.84
CA ILE A 117 -9.93 -3.29 -8.69
C ILE A 117 -11.17 -4.15 -8.97
N PHE A 118 -12.27 -3.56 -9.45
CA PHE A 118 -13.48 -4.31 -9.78
C PHE A 118 -13.23 -5.37 -10.86
N LEU A 119 -12.46 -5.04 -11.89
CA LEU A 119 -12.06 -6.01 -12.92
C LEU A 119 -11.21 -7.15 -12.35
N PHE A 120 -10.27 -6.86 -11.44
CA PHE A 120 -9.48 -7.89 -10.77
C PHE A 120 -10.31 -8.79 -9.88
N LEU A 121 -11.27 -8.23 -9.14
CA LEU A 121 -12.17 -9.03 -8.30
C LEU A 121 -13.03 -9.96 -9.16
N THR A 122 -13.58 -9.47 -10.27
CA THR A 122 -14.32 -10.29 -11.24
C THR A 122 -13.46 -11.41 -11.80
N LEU A 123 -12.22 -11.08 -12.21
CA LEU A 123 -11.27 -12.09 -12.68
C LEU A 123 -10.93 -13.09 -11.57
N GLY A 124 -10.82 -12.66 -10.31
CA GLY A 124 -10.58 -13.56 -9.16
C GLY A 124 -11.63 -14.67 -9.06
N VAL A 125 -12.91 -14.33 -9.14
CA VAL A 125 -14.00 -15.32 -9.13
C VAL A 125 -13.89 -16.27 -10.32
N LEU A 126 -13.62 -15.76 -11.52
CA LEU A 126 -13.45 -16.58 -12.72
C LEU A 126 -12.24 -17.53 -12.63
N LEU A 127 -11.16 -17.10 -11.99
CA LEU A 127 -9.99 -17.93 -11.75
C LEU A 127 -10.33 -19.12 -10.83
N TYR A 128 -11.12 -18.92 -9.79
CA TYR A 128 -11.59 -20.00 -8.92
C TYR A 128 -12.49 -20.98 -9.68
N PHE A 129 -13.40 -20.49 -10.51
CA PHE A 129 -14.23 -21.37 -11.35
C PHE A 129 -13.38 -22.19 -12.33
N PHE A 130 -12.41 -21.54 -12.97
CA PHE A 130 -11.52 -22.23 -13.90
C PHE A 130 -10.62 -23.26 -13.20
N ALA A 131 -10.07 -22.93 -12.05
CA ALA A 131 -9.25 -23.83 -11.26
C ALA A 131 -10.04 -25.05 -10.79
N GLY A 132 -11.25 -24.84 -10.28
CA GLY A 132 -12.15 -25.93 -9.87
C GLY A 132 -12.53 -26.84 -11.03
N ALA A 133 -12.82 -26.30 -12.22
CA ALA A 133 -13.16 -27.07 -13.41
C ALA A 133 -11.98 -27.89 -13.97
N ASN A 134 -10.73 -27.44 -13.75
CA ASN A 134 -9.53 -28.07 -14.31
C ASN A 134 -8.67 -28.78 -13.25
N GLY A 135 -9.11 -28.88 -12.00
CA GLY A 135 -8.39 -29.55 -10.93
C GLY A 135 -7.05 -28.88 -10.54
N ILE A 136 -6.99 -27.55 -10.64
CA ILE A 136 -5.80 -26.79 -10.22
C ILE A 136 -5.92 -26.52 -8.72
N ASP A 137 -5.05 -27.14 -7.92
CA ASP A 137 -5.00 -26.95 -6.47
C ASP A 137 -4.09 -25.75 -6.12
N ALA A 138 -4.65 -24.54 -6.32
CA ALA A 138 -3.99 -23.28 -5.96
C ALA A 138 -5.02 -22.30 -5.39
N THR A 139 -4.62 -21.52 -4.40
CA THR A 139 -5.49 -20.55 -3.72
C THR A 139 -4.77 -19.25 -3.43
N GLY A 140 -5.53 -18.19 -3.17
CA GLY A 140 -4.98 -16.88 -2.79
C GLY A 140 -4.00 -16.33 -3.83
N ASP A 141 -2.84 -15.86 -3.39
CA ASP A 141 -1.84 -15.20 -4.23
C ASP A 141 -1.20 -16.13 -5.29
N THR A 142 -1.29 -17.45 -5.11
CA THR A 142 -0.73 -18.43 -6.05
C THR A 142 -1.69 -18.81 -7.18
N LEU A 143 -2.98 -18.49 -7.06
CA LEU A 143 -4.01 -18.90 -8.00
C LEU A 143 -3.80 -18.32 -9.41
N PHE A 144 -3.63 -17.00 -9.51
CA PHE A 144 -3.45 -16.35 -10.80
C PHE A 144 -2.17 -16.81 -11.53
N PRO A 145 -1.00 -16.85 -10.89
CA PRO A 145 0.19 -17.43 -11.49
C PRO A 145 -0.02 -18.87 -11.97
N ALA A 146 -0.62 -19.73 -11.14
CA ALA A 146 -0.86 -21.13 -11.48
C ALA A 146 -1.77 -21.27 -12.71
N VAL A 147 -2.87 -20.53 -12.79
CA VAL A 147 -3.78 -20.55 -13.94
C VAL A 147 -3.11 -19.96 -15.19
N ALA A 148 -2.44 -18.82 -15.08
CA ALA A 148 -1.82 -18.16 -16.23
C ALA A 148 -0.66 -18.95 -16.84
N THR A 149 0.01 -19.80 -16.06
CA THR A 149 1.15 -20.62 -16.49
C THR A 149 0.81 -22.13 -16.61
N SER A 150 -0.43 -22.51 -16.40
CA SER A 150 -0.89 -23.93 -16.44
C SER A 150 -0.72 -24.61 -17.81
N GLY A 151 -0.59 -23.82 -18.89
CA GLY A 151 -0.62 -24.34 -20.26
C GLY A 151 -2.04 -24.65 -20.79
N LEU A 152 -3.06 -24.50 -19.97
CA LEU A 152 -4.48 -24.70 -20.36
C LEU A 152 -5.05 -23.48 -21.09
N LEU A 153 -4.43 -22.33 -20.93
CA LEU A 153 -4.73 -21.10 -21.65
C LEU A 153 -3.73 -20.86 -22.77
N PRO A 154 -4.07 -20.09 -23.83
CA PRO A 154 -3.12 -19.74 -24.87
C PRO A 154 -1.83 -19.13 -24.29
N ALA A 155 -0.69 -19.51 -24.87
CA ALA A 155 0.64 -19.08 -24.37
C ALA A 155 0.77 -17.55 -24.20
N ILE A 156 0.07 -16.78 -25.03
CA ILE A 156 0.07 -15.30 -24.95
C ILE A 156 -0.40 -14.80 -23.57
N VAL A 157 -1.33 -15.50 -22.91
CA VAL A 157 -1.83 -15.13 -21.58
C VAL A 157 -0.71 -15.22 -20.55
N GLY A 158 0.00 -16.37 -20.54
CA GLY A 158 1.14 -16.56 -19.63
C GLY A 158 2.27 -15.56 -19.91
N ILE A 159 2.60 -15.31 -21.18
CA ILE A 159 3.66 -14.37 -21.57
C ILE A 159 3.32 -12.96 -21.07
N VAL A 160 2.12 -12.45 -21.38
CA VAL A 160 1.71 -11.09 -21.00
C VAL A 160 1.62 -10.97 -19.48
N PHE A 161 1.12 -12.01 -18.81
CA PHE A 161 1.09 -12.05 -17.34
C PHE A 161 2.50 -11.94 -16.73
N VAL A 162 3.46 -12.77 -17.18
CA VAL A 162 4.83 -12.74 -16.65
C VAL A 162 5.51 -11.40 -16.95
N VAL A 163 5.37 -10.86 -18.16
CA VAL A 163 5.91 -9.53 -18.51
C VAL A 163 5.29 -8.44 -17.64
N GLY A 164 3.97 -8.50 -17.43
CA GLY A 164 3.26 -7.58 -16.52
C GLY A 164 3.76 -7.69 -15.09
N LEU A 165 3.88 -8.88 -14.55
CA LEU A 165 4.35 -9.14 -13.19
C LEU A 165 5.78 -8.62 -12.96
N VAL A 166 6.69 -8.92 -13.89
CA VAL A 166 8.08 -8.41 -13.85
C VAL A 166 8.09 -6.88 -13.92
N SER A 167 7.32 -6.30 -14.84
CA SER A 167 7.21 -4.83 -14.97
C SER A 167 6.67 -4.18 -13.71
N CYS A 168 5.67 -4.78 -13.05
CA CYS A 168 5.13 -4.32 -11.77
C CYS A 168 6.19 -4.32 -10.66
N SER A 169 6.96 -5.41 -10.55
CA SER A 169 8.02 -5.53 -9.55
C SER A 169 9.13 -4.50 -9.76
N TYR A 170 9.54 -4.26 -11.00
CA TYR A 170 10.51 -3.22 -11.34
C TYR A 170 10.01 -1.81 -11.04
N ALA A 171 8.76 -1.50 -11.39
CA ALA A 171 8.17 -0.19 -11.15
C ALA A 171 8.06 0.11 -9.65
N ALA A 172 7.48 -0.81 -8.89
CA ALA A 172 7.29 -0.63 -7.44
C ALA A 172 8.62 -0.55 -6.69
N GLY A 173 9.55 -1.49 -6.96
CA GLY A 173 10.88 -1.50 -6.34
C GLY A 173 11.72 -0.27 -6.69
N GLY A 174 11.67 0.18 -7.94
CA GLY A 174 12.39 1.38 -8.40
C GLY A 174 11.86 2.66 -7.75
N SER A 175 10.55 2.80 -7.64
CA SER A 175 9.88 3.95 -7.02
C SER A 175 10.20 4.02 -5.52
N ALA A 176 9.96 2.94 -4.79
CA ALA A 176 10.25 2.85 -3.35
C ALA A 176 11.74 3.13 -3.05
N LEU A 177 12.64 2.53 -3.82
CA LEU A 177 14.08 2.74 -3.65
C LEU A 177 14.49 4.21 -3.90
N THR A 178 13.87 4.86 -4.88
CA THR A 178 14.13 6.28 -5.17
C THR A 178 13.62 7.17 -4.05
N ALA A 179 12.42 6.91 -3.53
CA ALA A 179 11.83 7.64 -2.41
C ALA A 179 12.69 7.51 -1.14
N LEU A 180 13.04 6.27 -0.76
CA LEU A 180 13.91 6.00 0.40
C LEU A 180 15.28 6.68 0.26
N THR A 181 15.89 6.61 -0.93
CA THR A 181 17.18 7.25 -1.20
C THR A 181 17.08 8.76 -1.04
N THR A 182 16.01 9.36 -1.55
CA THR A 182 15.80 10.81 -1.48
C THR A 182 15.59 11.27 -0.05
N SER A 183 14.67 10.62 0.67
CA SER A 183 14.38 10.97 2.05
C SER A 183 15.60 10.81 2.96
N PHE A 184 16.31 9.70 2.85
CA PHE A 184 17.52 9.48 3.66
C PHE A 184 18.64 10.49 3.33
N THR A 185 18.84 10.81 2.05
CA THR A 185 19.89 11.74 1.63
C THR A 185 19.58 13.16 2.04
N VAL A 186 18.33 13.61 1.86
CA VAL A 186 17.93 15.02 2.08
C VAL A 186 17.58 15.25 3.55
N ASP A 187 16.76 14.40 4.14
CA ASP A 187 16.15 14.63 5.45
C ASP A 187 17.06 14.17 6.61
N ILE A 188 17.82 13.07 6.41
CA ILE A 188 18.66 12.49 7.47
C ILE A 188 20.10 12.98 7.35
N LEU A 189 20.74 12.83 6.18
CA LEU A 189 22.15 13.22 6.01
C LEU A 189 22.33 14.71 5.76
N GLY A 190 21.31 15.40 5.26
CA GLY A 190 21.34 16.81 4.91
C GLY A 190 22.25 17.12 3.70
N THR A 191 21.81 18.02 2.85
CA THR A 191 22.54 18.44 1.64
C THR A 191 23.09 19.87 1.75
N ALA A 192 22.73 20.60 2.81
CA ALA A 192 23.14 21.98 3.00
C ALA A 192 24.70 22.13 3.06
N GLY A 193 25.24 23.04 2.28
CA GLY A 193 26.67 23.32 2.23
C GLY A 193 27.53 22.30 1.47
N LYS A 194 26.92 21.29 0.82
CA LYS A 194 27.64 20.29 0.02
C LYS A 194 27.61 20.65 -1.47
N SER A 195 28.69 20.35 -2.19
CA SER A 195 28.75 20.51 -3.64
C SER A 195 27.85 19.46 -4.35
N GLU A 196 27.42 19.75 -5.57
CA GLU A 196 26.62 18.81 -6.38
C GLU A 196 27.30 17.44 -6.54
N LYS A 197 28.62 17.42 -6.68
CA LYS A 197 29.41 16.20 -6.83
C LYS A 197 29.39 15.36 -5.55
N GLU A 198 29.48 15.97 -4.40
CA GLU A 198 29.39 15.31 -3.10
C GLU A 198 27.98 14.76 -2.84
N VAL A 199 26.96 15.55 -3.12
CA VAL A 199 25.55 15.12 -3.00
C VAL A 199 25.27 13.94 -3.92
N LYS A 200 25.77 13.97 -5.16
CA LYS A 200 25.62 12.85 -6.11
C LYS A 200 26.29 11.58 -5.59
N SER A 201 27.54 11.66 -5.15
CA SER A 201 28.28 10.51 -4.61
C SER A 201 27.59 9.95 -3.34
N MET A 202 27.13 10.83 -2.46
CA MET A 202 26.38 10.43 -1.26
C MET A 202 25.09 9.71 -1.62
N ARG A 203 24.32 10.24 -2.57
CA ARG A 203 23.07 9.64 -3.06
C ARG A 203 23.29 8.26 -3.67
N GLU A 204 24.38 8.06 -4.44
CA GLU A 204 24.72 6.75 -5.01
C GLU A 204 25.03 5.71 -3.92
N LYS A 205 25.79 6.08 -2.89
CA LYS A 205 26.09 5.20 -1.75
C LYS A 205 24.83 4.85 -0.95
N VAL A 206 23.99 5.85 -0.66
CA VAL A 206 22.71 5.65 0.03
C VAL A 206 21.80 4.73 -0.80
N HIS A 207 21.74 4.94 -2.11
CA HIS A 207 20.94 4.11 -3.02
C HIS A 207 21.32 2.63 -2.97
N ILE A 208 22.61 2.33 -2.97
CA ILE A 208 23.12 0.96 -2.83
C ILE A 208 22.76 0.40 -1.44
N GLY A 209 22.99 1.17 -0.38
CA GLY A 209 22.64 0.75 0.98
C GLY A 209 21.15 0.45 1.13
N MET A 210 20.27 1.33 0.62
CA MET A 210 18.83 1.12 0.64
C MET A 210 18.40 -0.08 -0.21
N ALA A 211 19.05 -0.34 -1.34
CA ALA A 211 18.78 -1.52 -2.16
C ALA A 211 19.09 -2.83 -1.40
N VAL A 212 20.20 -2.86 -0.67
CA VAL A 212 20.56 -4.01 0.17
C VAL A 212 19.54 -4.18 1.31
N CYS A 213 19.22 -3.11 2.04
CA CYS A 213 18.21 -3.15 3.11
C CYS A 213 16.85 -3.65 2.60
N MET A 214 16.40 -3.13 1.46
CA MET A 214 15.14 -3.57 0.85
C MET A 214 15.17 -5.05 0.45
N GLY A 215 16.27 -5.51 -0.14
CA GLY A 215 16.45 -6.93 -0.48
C GLY A 215 16.40 -7.83 0.76
N LEU A 216 17.07 -7.45 1.83
CA LEU A 216 17.02 -8.16 3.11
C LEU A 216 15.61 -8.17 3.71
N THR A 217 14.92 -7.03 3.68
CA THR A 217 13.53 -6.93 4.18
C THR A 217 12.60 -7.85 3.40
N ILE A 218 12.71 -7.89 2.07
CA ILE A 218 11.91 -8.79 1.22
C ILE A 218 12.20 -10.25 1.56
N ALA A 219 13.49 -10.62 1.73
CA ALA A 219 13.87 -11.97 2.09
C ALA A 219 13.27 -12.38 3.45
N VAL A 220 13.43 -11.54 4.48
CA VAL A 220 12.86 -11.78 5.82
C VAL A 220 11.33 -11.90 5.75
N PHE A 221 10.67 -11.01 5.02
CA PHE A 221 9.21 -11.03 4.85
C PHE A 221 8.74 -12.33 4.21
N ASN A 222 9.43 -12.81 3.18
CA ASN A 222 9.10 -14.07 2.50
C ASN A 222 9.19 -15.29 3.42
N PHE A 223 10.09 -15.27 4.42
CA PHE A 223 10.20 -16.36 5.40
C PHE A 223 9.12 -16.33 6.48
N ILE A 224 8.62 -15.14 6.83
CA ILE A 224 7.70 -14.96 7.97
C ILE A 224 6.25 -14.93 7.52
N ASN A 225 5.96 -14.45 6.30
CA ASN A 225 4.60 -14.21 5.86
C ASN A 225 3.92 -15.49 5.33
N ASN A 226 2.85 -15.90 6.00
CA ASN A 226 1.97 -17.01 5.62
C ASN A 226 0.55 -16.54 5.23
N THR A 227 0.32 -15.23 5.15
CA THR A 227 -0.97 -14.62 4.82
C THR A 227 -0.95 -14.01 3.43
N SER A 228 -2.12 -13.61 2.91
CA SER A 228 -2.22 -12.84 1.67
C SER A 228 -1.31 -11.60 1.72
N ALA A 229 -0.57 -11.35 0.63
CA ALA A 229 0.35 -10.22 0.54
C ALA A 229 -0.35 -8.87 0.80
N ILE A 230 -1.57 -8.70 0.29
CA ILE A 230 -2.34 -7.46 0.48
C ILE A 230 -2.73 -7.26 1.95
N ASP A 231 -3.16 -8.32 2.63
CA ASP A 231 -3.54 -8.26 4.05
C ASP A 231 -2.33 -7.95 4.93
N ALA A 232 -1.19 -8.58 4.64
CA ALA A 232 0.07 -8.30 5.33
C ALA A 232 0.53 -6.84 5.17
N VAL A 233 0.40 -6.27 3.96
CA VAL A 233 0.73 -4.86 3.69
C VAL A 233 -0.17 -3.92 4.48
N TYR A 234 -1.49 -4.14 4.49
CA TYR A 234 -2.42 -3.28 5.25
C TYR A 234 -2.25 -3.42 6.76
N LYS A 235 -1.97 -4.62 7.26
CA LYS A 235 -1.63 -4.83 8.69
C LYS A 235 -0.36 -4.07 9.06
N LEU A 236 0.70 -4.20 8.26
CA LEU A 236 1.94 -3.47 8.49
C LEU A 236 1.74 -1.96 8.41
N ALA A 237 0.94 -1.49 7.45
CA ALA A 237 0.56 -0.09 7.31
C ALA A 237 -0.14 0.43 8.57
N SER A 238 -1.03 -0.35 9.19
CA SER A 238 -1.73 0.05 10.41
C SER A 238 -0.78 0.35 11.57
N TYR A 239 0.36 -0.34 11.64
CA TYR A 239 1.38 -0.07 12.66
C TYR A 239 2.32 1.08 12.30
N THR A 240 2.69 1.21 11.03
CA THR A 240 3.72 2.18 10.60
C THR A 240 3.13 3.55 10.27
N TYR A 241 1.98 3.60 9.60
CA TYR A 241 1.34 4.88 9.23
C TYR A 241 0.54 5.51 10.37
N GLY A 242 0.15 4.75 11.39
CA GLY A 242 -0.56 5.29 12.55
C GLY A 242 0.20 6.43 13.23
N PRO A 243 1.46 6.25 13.67
CA PRO A 243 2.26 7.31 14.24
C PRO A 243 2.47 8.49 13.31
N ILE A 244 2.71 8.24 12.01
CA ILE A 244 2.91 9.29 11.02
C ILE A 244 1.66 10.15 10.90
N LEU A 245 0.47 9.53 10.78
CA LEU A 245 -0.81 10.21 10.70
C LEU A 245 -1.10 11.00 12.00
N GLY A 246 -0.81 10.42 13.16
CA GLY A 246 -0.97 11.06 14.45
C GLY A 246 -0.09 12.30 14.63
N MET A 247 1.19 12.22 14.22
CA MET A 247 2.12 13.35 14.21
C MET A 247 1.67 14.46 13.25
N PHE A 248 1.23 14.08 12.05
CA PHE A 248 0.78 15.01 11.05
C PHE A 248 -0.52 15.73 11.48
N ALA A 249 -1.49 14.97 12.00
CA ALA A 249 -2.71 15.53 12.56
C ALA A 249 -2.41 16.48 13.72
N PHE A 250 -1.48 16.12 14.62
CA PHE A 250 -1.05 16.98 15.70
C PHE A 250 -0.46 18.31 15.18
N GLY A 251 0.39 18.25 14.17
CA GLY A 251 1.01 19.43 13.58
C GLY A 251 0.02 20.39 12.91
N ILE A 252 -1.01 19.86 12.24
CA ILE A 252 -2.03 20.66 11.56
C ILE A 252 -3.10 21.19 12.54
N LEU A 253 -3.61 20.33 13.42
CA LEU A 253 -4.74 20.65 14.27
C LEU A 253 -4.37 21.43 15.52
N THR A 254 -3.07 21.44 15.90
CA THR A 254 -2.64 22.12 17.12
C THR A 254 -1.57 23.17 16.84
N LYS A 255 -1.56 24.25 17.65
CA LYS A 255 -0.50 25.26 17.69
C LYS A 255 0.51 24.98 18.81
N ARG A 256 0.62 23.74 19.25
CA ARG A 256 1.45 23.32 20.38
C ARG A 256 2.79 22.78 19.85
N ARG A 257 3.82 22.85 20.69
CA ARG A 257 5.15 22.26 20.39
C ARG A 257 5.43 21.12 21.35
N THR A 258 5.74 19.96 20.81
CA THR A 258 6.13 18.78 21.57
C THR A 258 7.62 18.84 21.86
N LYS A 259 8.05 18.22 22.96
CA LYS A 259 9.48 18.01 23.24
C LYS A 259 10.02 16.97 22.26
N ASP A 260 10.97 17.35 21.40
CA ASP A 260 11.52 16.47 20.34
C ASP A 260 12.03 15.13 20.88
N ARG A 261 12.58 15.12 22.10
CA ARG A 261 13.07 13.88 22.76
C ARG A 261 11.97 12.86 23.06
N CYS A 262 10.72 13.29 23.20
CA CYS A 262 9.60 12.38 23.50
C CYS A 262 8.98 11.76 22.22
N VAL A 263 9.15 12.40 21.07
CA VAL A 263 8.53 11.99 19.82
C VAL A 263 8.89 10.55 19.42
N PRO A 264 10.18 10.14 19.40
CA PRO A 264 10.55 8.77 19.04
C PRO A 264 9.93 7.72 19.96
N TRP A 265 9.89 8.00 21.27
CA TRP A 265 9.31 7.08 22.25
C TRP A 265 7.82 6.92 22.09
N ILE A 266 7.09 8.01 21.82
CA ILE A 266 5.65 7.97 21.57
C ILE A 266 5.39 7.20 20.27
N SER A 267 6.19 7.43 19.22
CA SER A 267 6.05 6.76 17.92
C SER A 267 6.35 5.26 17.97
N ILE A 268 7.09 4.79 18.95
CA ILE A 268 7.32 3.35 19.19
C ILE A 268 6.27 2.79 20.15
N ALA A 269 5.91 3.53 21.20
CA ALA A 269 4.97 3.08 22.20
C ALA A 269 3.56 2.88 21.65
N ALA A 270 3.07 3.77 20.79
CA ALA A 270 1.73 3.67 20.24
C ALA A 270 1.51 2.39 19.40
N PRO A 271 2.37 2.02 18.43
CA PRO A 271 2.28 0.74 17.74
C PRO A 271 2.44 -0.46 18.69
N ALA A 272 3.31 -0.37 19.71
CA ALA A 272 3.48 -1.44 20.67
C ALA A 272 2.20 -1.69 21.48
N VAL A 273 1.52 -0.63 21.91
CA VAL A 273 0.20 -0.73 22.56
C VAL A 273 -0.82 -1.35 21.61
N CYS A 274 -0.86 -0.93 20.34
CA CYS A 274 -1.74 -1.50 19.33
C CYS A 274 -1.47 -3.00 19.11
N LEU A 275 -0.20 -3.41 19.10
CA LEU A 275 0.17 -4.82 19.01
C LEU A 275 -0.37 -5.62 20.20
N VAL A 276 -0.20 -5.10 21.42
CA VAL A 276 -0.74 -5.74 22.63
C VAL A 276 -2.27 -5.82 22.59
N LEU A 277 -2.95 -4.77 22.13
CA LEU A 277 -4.40 -4.77 21.93
C LEU A 277 -4.82 -5.83 20.92
N GLN A 278 -4.13 -5.95 19.78
CA GLN A 278 -4.45 -6.95 18.76
C GLN A 278 -4.21 -8.38 19.22
N LEU A 279 -3.11 -8.64 19.91
CA LEU A 279 -2.79 -9.98 20.43
C LEU A 279 -3.75 -10.44 21.54
N ASN A 280 -4.39 -9.52 22.26
CA ASN A 280 -5.32 -9.83 23.33
C ASN A 280 -6.78 -9.48 22.99
N SER A 281 -7.08 -9.14 21.75
CA SER A 281 -8.39 -8.64 21.35
C SER A 281 -9.52 -9.62 21.65
N GLU A 282 -9.37 -10.87 21.29
CA GLU A 282 -10.36 -11.92 21.55
C GLU A 282 -10.63 -12.12 23.05
N ARG A 283 -9.59 -11.99 23.89
CA ARG A 283 -9.70 -12.19 25.33
C ARG A 283 -10.29 -10.97 26.05
N TRP A 284 -9.92 -9.74 25.63
CA TRP A 284 -10.32 -8.51 26.32
C TRP A 284 -11.65 -7.94 25.83
N PHE A 285 -12.01 -8.22 24.59
CA PHE A 285 -13.18 -7.66 23.92
C PHE A 285 -14.16 -8.74 23.43
N SER A 286 -14.25 -9.86 24.15
CA SER A 286 -15.26 -10.91 23.95
C SER A 286 -15.35 -11.47 22.51
N GLY A 287 -14.20 -11.61 21.85
CA GLY A 287 -14.13 -12.14 20.48
C GLY A 287 -13.95 -11.09 19.38
N TYR A 288 -13.93 -9.81 19.74
CA TYR A 288 -13.67 -8.75 18.76
C TYR A 288 -12.29 -8.88 18.12
N GLN A 289 -12.25 -8.84 16.79
CA GLN A 289 -11.00 -8.89 16.02
C GLN A 289 -10.73 -7.53 15.37
N PHE A 290 -9.59 -6.94 15.74
CA PHE A 290 -9.14 -5.70 15.10
C PHE A 290 -8.72 -5.96 13.66
N SER A 291 -9.08 -5.04 12.78
CA SER A 291 -8.72 -4.99 11.37
C SER A 291 -7.96 -3.67 11.08
N TYR A 292 -8.23 -3.03 9.98
CA TYR A 292 -7.54 -1.82 9.52
C TYR A 292 -7.86 -0.57 10.36
N GLU A 293 -8.94 -0.58 11.16
CA GLU A 293 -9.24 0.48 12.13
C GLU A 293 -8.16 0.65 13.20
N LEU A 294 -7.29 -0.33 13.38
CA LEU A 294 -6.15 -0.25 14.27
C LEU A 294 -5.24 0.93 13.94
N LEU A 295 -5.17 1.33 12.68
CA LEU A 295 -4.46 2.53 12.23
C LEU A 295 -5.01 3.80 12.91
N ILE A 296 -6.33 3.91 13.03
CA ILE A 296 -7.00 5.07 13.66
C ILE A 296 -6.64 5.12 15.15
N ILE A 297 -6.71 3.97 15.82
CA ILE A 297 -6.35 3.86 17.25
C ILE A 297 -4.89 4.26 17.45
N ASN A 298 -3.99 3.75 16.62
CA ASN A 298 -2.57 4.06 16.67
C ASN A 298 -2.29 5.57 16.43
N ALA A 299 -2.97 6.17 15.46
CA ALA A 299 -2.88 7.61 15.20
C ALA A 299 -3.39 8.44 16.39
N LEU A 300 -4.51 8.05 16.99
CA LEU A 300 -5.06 8.70 18.18
C LEU A 300 -4.14 8.58 19.38
N LEU A 301 -3.59 7.40 19.65
CA LEU A 301 -2.62 7.20 20.75
C LEU A 301 -1.39 8.08 20.55
N THR A 302 -0.88 8.15 19.33
CA THR A 302 0.25 9.03 19.01
C THR A 302 -0.13 10.50 19.20
N PHE A 303 -1.27 10.92 18.71
CA PHE A 303 -1.76 12.29 18.87
C PHE A 303 -1.91 12.68 20.34
N ILE A 304 -2.55 11.82 21.14
CA ILE A 304 -2.73 12.03 22.58
C ILE A 304 -1.38 12.06 23.31
N GLY A 305 -0.48 11.14 22.98
CA GLY A 305 0.87 11.11 23.54
C GLY A 305 1.62 12.43 23.27
N LEU A 306 1.59 12.90 22.03
CA LEU A 306 2.19 14.19 21.65
C LEU A 306 1.52 15.37 22.38
N TYR A 307 0.20 15.34 22.52
CA TYR A 307 -0.54 16.39 23.22
C TYR A 307 -0.17 16.48 24.70
N LEU A 308 -0.03 15.34 25.38
CA LEU A 308 0.35 15.28 26.80
C LEU A 308 1.77 15.84 27.05
N PHE A 309 2.69 15.53 26.15
CA PHE A 309 4.09 16.01 26.27
C PHE A 309 4.36 17.32 25.51
N SER A 310 3.32 18.07 25.15
CA SER A 310 3.41 19.35 24.46
C SER A 310 3.14 20.54 25.38
N SER A 311 3.71 21.70 25.04
CA SER A 311 3.45 22.99 25.70
C SER A 311 2.91 24.00 24.67
N ARG A 312 2.18 25.03 25.15
CA ARG A 312 1.75 26.13 24.27
C ARG A 312 2.97 26.90 23.74
N ALA A 313 2.96 27.26 22.47
CA ALA A 313 4.08 27.92 21.82
C ALA A 313 4.46 29.25 22.51
N ASP A 314 3.51 29.92 23.13
CA ASP A 314 3.71 31.21 23.84
C ASP A 314 4.49 31.05 25.15
N THR A 315 4.31 29.95 25.87
CA THR A 315 5.05 29.66 27.12
C THR A 315 6.54 29.40 26.90
N LEU A 316 6.93 28.89 25.72
CA LEU A 316 8.32 28.65 25.37
C LEU A 316 9.07 29.89 24.91
N ARG A 317 8.37 30.93 24.41
CA ARG A 317 8.96 32.24 24.14
C ARG A 317 9.25 33.05 25.43
N ALA A 318 8.39 32.89 26.42
CA ALA A 318 8.58 33.53 27.74
C ALA A 318 9.72 32.89 28.54
N ALA A 319 9.99 31.60 28.39
CA ALA A 319 11.08 30.91 29.10
C ALA A 319 12.48 31.05 28.46
N LYS A 320 12.55 31.64 27.24
CA LYS A 320 13.82 31.97 26.55
C LYS A 320 14.20 33.46 26.62
N ARG A 321 13.39 34.31 27.27
CA ARG A 321 13.74 35.66 27.69
C ARG A 321 14.10 35.65 29.18
#